data_4327b6e1887dddca665eaffa2c6d6708
#
_entry.id   4327b6e1887dddca665eaffa2c6d6708
#
_cell.length_a   1.000
_cell.length_b   1.000
_cell.length_c   1.000
_cell.angle_alpha   90.00
_cell.angle_beta   90.00
_cell.angle_gamma   90.00
#
_symmetry.space_group_name_H-M   'P 1'
#
loop_
_entity.id
_entity.type
_entity.pdbx_description
1 polymer ?
#
loop_
_entity_poly.entity_id
_entity_poly.type
_entity_poly.pdbx_seq_one_letter_code
_entity_poly.pdbx_strand_id
1 'polypeptide(L)'
;MKTLEKQLENLYIQKNKIDEEIELLKQKIKIEKEKILLKKDFTKDEKIELFKSLFIGRFDIYAKKWISRDGNKQGFYPVTATFQGEDYLPLTNKDIEEHLRGNVFLATYCINLQNVSKFIVFEILDEDKYKLQITLNSLNIRAYYELNSYNGVFAWIFLQDELPSKIVFNFAQF
;
A
#
# COMPACT_ATOMS: atom_id res chain seq x y z
N MET A 1 -13.44 53.20 23.18
CA MET A 1 -12.54 52.50 22.26
C MET A 1 -11.79 51.35 22.93
N LYS A 2 -10.94 51.60 23.96
CA LYS A 2 -10.19 50.54 24.66
C LYS A 2 -11.01 49.31 25.13
N THR A 3 -12.28 49.51 25.49
CA THR A 3 -13.14 48.41 25.96
C THR A 3 -13.61 47.50 24.81
N LEU A 4 -13.90 48.07 23.65
CA LEU A 4 -14.30 47.32 22.45
C LEU A 4 -13.11 46.56 21.82
N GLU A 5 -11.93 47.17 21.84
CA GLU A 5 -10.68 46.53 21.40
C GLU A 5 -10.36 45.27 22.26
N LYS A 6 -10.51 45.41 23.59
CA LYS A 6 -10.32 44.30 24.51
C LYS A 6 -11.36 43.17 24.32
N GLN A 7 -12.62 43.52 24.02
CA GLN A 7 -13.65 42.57 23.69
C GLN A 7 -13.33 41.80 22.37
N LEU A 8 -12.85 42.53 21.37
CA LEU A 8 -12.46 41.96 20.10
C LEU A 8 -11.27 40.99 20.28
N GLU A 9 -10.26 41.35 21.04
CA GLU A 9 -9.12 40.51 21.37
C GLU A 9 -9.54 39.18 22.06
N ASN A 10 -10.44 39.29 23.04
CA ASN A 10 -10.99 38.10 23.72
C ASN A 10 -11.75 37.19 22.77
N LEU A 11 -12.50 37.75 21.82
CA LEU A 11 -13.20 36.94 20.79
C LEU A 11 -12.24 36.22 19.85
N TYR A 12 -11.13 36.85 19.48
CA TYR A 12 -10.09 36.19 18.69
C TYR A 12 -9.42 35.03 19.45
N ILE A 13 -9.15 35.20 20.74
CA ILE A 13 -8.62 34.14 21.59
C ILE A 13 -9.60 32.98 21.68
N GLN A 14 -10.89 33.23 21.86
CA GLN A 14 -11.92 32.21 21.89
C GLN A 14 -12.06 31.51 20.55
N LYS A 15 -12.04 32.24 19.45
CA LYS A 15 -12.07 31.67 18.11
C LYS A 15 -10.90 30.71 17.88
N ASN A 16 -9.68 31.11 18.20
CA ASN A 16 -8.51 30.26 18.02
C ASN A 16 -8.62 28.95 18.81
N LYS A 17 -9.11 29.02 20.06
CA LYS A 17 -9.36 27.80 20.87
C LYS A 17 -10.39 26.88 20.22
N ILE A 18 -11.47 27.42 19.68
CA ILE A 18 -12.50 26.68 18.99
C ILE A 18 -11.94 26.04 17.70
N ASP A 19 -11.14 26.76 16.95
CA ASP A 19 -10.51 26.26 15.75
C ASP A 19 -9.56 25.07 16.06
N GLU A 20 -8.78 25.13 17.15
CA GLU A 20 -7.95 24.04 17.65
C GLU A 20 -8.78 22.82 18.08
N GLU A 21 -9.89 23.02 18.79
CA GLU A 21 -10.81 21.96 19.19
C GLU A 21 -11.46 21.27 17.97
N ILE A 22 -11.82 22.04 16.96
CA ILE A 22 -12.37 21.52 15.70
C ILE A 22 -11.36 20.60 15.01
N GLU A 23 -10.10 21.01 14.90
CA GLU A 23 -9.05 20.18 14.28
C GLU A 23 -8.80 18.90 15.08
N LEU A 24 -8.80 18.99 16.41
CA LEU A 24 -8.67 17.80 17.26
C LEU A 24 -9.85 16.82 17.08
N LEU A 25 -11.07 17.34 16.98
CA LEU A 25 -12.26 16.52 16.72
C LEU A 25 -12.22 15.87 15.34
N LYS A 26 -11.80 16.61 14.31
CA LYS A 26 -11.61 16.04 12.97
C LYS A 26 -10.63 14.86 12.97
N GLN A 27 -9.51 14.99 13.68
CA GLN A 27 -8.54 13.92 13.82
C GLN A 27 -9.14 12.71 14.55
N LYS A 28 -9.88 12.91 15.64
CA LYS A 28 -10.56 11.82 16.37
C LYS A 28 -11.57 11.11 15.50
N ILE A 29 -12.39 11.85 14.74
CA ILE A 29 -13.37 11.27 13.80
C ILE A 29 -12.66 10.43 12.73
N LYS A 30 -11.54 10.92 12.20
CA LYS A 30 -10.75 10.18 11.22
C LYS A 30 -10.24 8.85 11.78
N ILE A 31 -9.65 8.88 12.98
CA ILE A 31 -9.16 7.68 13.68
C ILE A 31 -10.30 6.69 13.94
N GLU A 32 -11.46 7.17 14.38
CA GLU A 32 -12.61 6.31 14.66
C GLU A 32 -13.18 5.67 13.41
N LYS A 33 -13.26 6.41 12.29
CA LYS A 33 -13.63 5.86 10.98
C LYS A 33 -12.64 4.79 10.51
N GLU A 34 -11.35 5.02 10.68
CA GLU A 34 -10.31 4.04 10.34
C GLU A 34 -10.44 2.77 11.20
N LYS A 35 -10.71 2.90 12.51
CA LYS A 35 -10.98 1.74 13.40
C LYS A 35 -12.22 0.94 12.98
N ILE A 36 -13.28 1.61 12.56
CA ILE A 36 -14.51 0.95 12.08
C ILE A 36 -14.21 0.15 10.81
N LEU A 37 -13.43 0.71 9.87
CA LEU A 37 -13.00 0.01 8.66
C LEU A 37 -12.11 -1.20 8.97
N LEU A 38 -11.22 -1.10 9.97
CA LEU A 38 -10.36 -2.19 10.41
C LEU A 38 -11.13 -3.31 11.13
N LYS A 39 -12.32 -3.04 11.67
CA LYS A 39 -13.19 -4.03 12.34
C LYS A 39 -14.14 -4.75 11.39
N LYS A 40 -14.18 -4.39 10.10
CA LYS A 40 -15.01 -5.10 9.14
C LYS A 40 -14.45 -6.52 8.94
N ASP A 41 -15.21 -7.51 9.37
CA ASP A 41 -14.91 -8.91 9.08
C ASP A 41 -15.23 -9.19 7.60
N PHE A 42 -14.19 -9.13 6.78
CA PHE A 42 -14.30 -9.51 5.38
C PHE A 42 -14.50 -11.02 5.25
N THR A 43 -15.45 -11.43 4.44
CA THR A 43 -15.56 -12.80 3.99
C THR A 43 -14.31 -13.21 3.19
N LYS A 44 -14.14 -14.52 2.96
CA LYS A 44 -13.03 -15.02 2.16
C LYS A 44 -13.02 -14.37 0.75
N ASP A 45 -14.15 -14.35 0.10
CA ASP A 45 -14.25 -13.83 -1.27
C ASP A 45 -14.01 -12.32 -1.33
N GLU A 46 -14.51 -11.55 -0.37
CA GLU A 46 -14.22 -10.11 -0.25
C GLU A 46 -12.72 -9.86 -0.04
N LYS A 47 -12.02 -10.69 0.74
CA LYS A 47 -10.55 -10.58 0.91
C LYS A 47 -9.81 -10.85 -0.40
N ILE A 48 -10.21 -11.87 -1.14
CA ILE A 48 -9.60 -12.21 -2.44
C ILE A 48 -9.82 -11.06 -3.43
N GLU A 49 -11.04 -10.55 -3.55
CA GLU A 49 -11.34 -9.43 -4.48
C GLU A 49 -10.61 -8.14 -4.07
N LEU A 50 -10.53 -7.83 -2.78
CA LEU A 50 -9.74 -6.70 -2.29
C LEU A 50 -8.25 -6.88 -2.64
N PHE A 51 -7.69 -8.06 -2.41
CA PHE A 51 -6.30 -8.35 -2.74
C PHE A 51 -6.03 -8.17 -4.24
N LYS A 52 -6.91 -8.70 -5.09
CA LYS A 52 -6.83 -8.55 -6.54
C LYS A 52 -6.86 -7.09 -6.98
N SER A 53 -7.74 -6.30 -6.37
CA SER A 53 -7.88 -4.88 -6.71
C SER A 53 -6.65 -4.04 -6.36
N LEU A 54 -5.90 -4.44 -5.33
CA LEU A 54 -4.75 -3.68 -4.83
C LEU A 54 -3.41 -4.16 -5.43
N PHE A 55 -3.16 -5.47 -5.41
CA PHE A 55 -1.82 -6.03 -5.62
C PHE A 55 -1.60 -6.66 -6.99
N ILE A 56 -2.64 -6.89 -7.78
CA ILE A 56 -2.48 -7.60 -9.05
C ILE A 56 -2.40 -6.63 -10.22
N GLY A 57 -1.21 -6.54 -10.83
CA GLY A 57 -0.99 -5.81 -12.08
C GLY A 57 -1.30 -6.66 -13.32
N ARG A 58 -1.01 -7.99 -13.27
CA ARG A 58 -1.27 -8.94 -14.35
C ARG A 58 -1.96 -10.18 -13.80
N PHE A 59 -2.98 -10.69 -14.50
CA PHE A 59 -3.67 -11.93 -14.15
C PHE A 59 -3.21 -13.13 -15.00
N ASP A 60 -2.62 -12.88 -16.14
CA ASP A 60 -2.18 -13.88 -17.11
C ASP A 60 -0.85 -14.55 -16.73
N ILE A 61 -0.09 -13.94 -15.85
CA ILE A 61 1.19 -14.45 -15.37
C ILE A 61 1.42 -14.03 -13.90
N TYR A 62 1.99 -14.93 -13.12
CA TYR A 62 2.45 -14.68 -11.77
C TYR A 62 3.64 -15.56 -11.43
N ALA A 63 4.31 -15.31 -10.33
CA ALA A 63 5.42 -16.12 -9.86
C ALA A 63 5.18 -16.67 -8.45
N LYS A 64 5.82 -17.78 -8.14
CA LYS A 64 5.87 -18.38 -6.80
C LYS A 64 7.27 -18.36 -6.25
N LYS A 65 7.38 -18.14 -4.94
CA LYS A 65 8.65 -18.23 -4.20
C LYS A 65 9.06 -19.71 -4.07
N TRP A 66 10.33 -19.96 -4.22
CA TRP A 66 10.97 -21.23 -3.87
C TRP A 66 12.10 -21.01 -2.88
N ILE A 67 12.35 -22.00 -2.05
CA ILE A 67 13.47 -22.05 -1.12
C ILE A 67 14.15 -23.39 -1.29
N SER A 68 15.48 -23.40 -1.40
CA SER A 68 16.28 -24.63 -1.48
C SER A 68 16.15 -25.47 -0.19
N ARG A 69 16.39 -26.77 -0.28
CA ARG A 69 16.26 -27.70 0.85
C ARG A 69 17.14 -27.30 2.05
N ASP A 70 18.29 -26.72 1.80
CA ASP A 70 19.23 -26.25 2.81
C ASP A 70 18.93 -24.82 3.33
N GLY A 71 17.90 -24.18 2.77
CA GLY A 71 17.48 -22.81 3.13
C GLY A 71 18.40 -21.69 2.62
N ASN A 72 19.53 -22.03 1.96
CA ASN A 72 20.56 -21.06 1.61
C ASN A 72 20.26 -20.27 0.33
N LYS A 73 19.34 -20.76 -0.49
CA LYS A 73 18.94 -20.11 -1.75
C LYS A 73 17.43 -19.97 -1.82
N GLN A 74 17.00 -18.85 -2.34
CA GLN A 74 15.57 -18.59 -2.60
C GLN A 74 15.43 -17.69 -3.82
N GLY A 75 14.25 -17.69 -4.40
CA GLY A 75 13.93 -16.85 -5.53
C GLY A 75 12.47 -17.01 -5.94
N PHE A 76 12.13 -16.40 -7.04
CA PHE A 76 10.82 -16.53 -7.65
C PHE A 76 10.95 -17.16 -9.03
N TYR A 77 9.95 -17.95 -9.40
CA TYR A 77 9.84 -18.50 -10.75
C TYR A 77 8.43 -18.24 -11.28
N PRO A 78 8.28 -17.91 -12.56
CA PRO A 78 6.97 -17.80 -13.19
C PRO A 78 6.29 -19.17 -13.22
N VAL A 79 4.99 -19.20 -12.95
CA VAL A 79 4.23 -20.45 -12.96
C VAL A 79 3.83 -20.79 -14.38
N THR A 80 4.23 -21.99 -14.81
CA THR A 80 4.01 -22.50 -16.16
C THR A 80 3.29 -23.85 -16.14
N ALA A 81 2.64 -24.23 -17.21
CA ALA A 81 1.96 -25.52 -17.33
C ALA A 81 2.93 -26.70 -17.34
N THR A 82 4.13 -26.50 -17.91
CA THR A 82 5.18 -27.49 -17.96
C THR A 82 6.46 -26.95 -17.32
N PHE A 83 7.30 -27.84 -16.78
CA PHE A 83 8.57 -27.42 -16.17
C PHE A 83 9.45 -26.70 -17.22
N GLN A 84 9.87 -25.47 -16.94
CA GLN A 84 10.62 -24.59 -17.84
C GLN A 84 9.92 -24.26 -19.18
N GLY A 85 8.59 -24.40 -19.24
CA GLY A 85 7.81 -24.00 -20.41
C GLY A 85 7.59 -22.49 -20.49
N GLU A 86 7.10 -22.04 -21.64
CA GLU A 86 6.67 -20.66 -21.87
C GLU A 86 5.15 -20.50 -21.73
N ASP A 87 4.43 -21.59 -21.45
CA ASP A 87 2.98 -21.62 -21.25
C ASP A 87 2.63 -21.15 -19.84
N TYR A 88 2.63 -19.84 -19.64
CA TYR A 88 2.33 -19.21 -18.34
C TYR A 88 0.90 -19.52 -17.91
N LEU A 89 0.71 -19.79 -16.64
CA LEU A 89 -0.60 -20.00 -16.05
C LEU A 89 -1.16 -18.73 -15.45
N PRO A 90 -2.48 -18.48 -15.62
CA PRO A 90 -3.14 -17.35 -15.00
C PRO A 90 -3.24 -17.51 -13.49
N LEU A 91 -3.17 -16.39 -12.76
CA LEU A 91 -3.37 -16.35 -11.32
C LEU A 91 -4.84 -16.67 -10.98
N THR A 92 -5.05 -17.66 -10.13
CA THR A 92 -6.40 -18.09 -9.71
C THR A 92 -6.77 -17.59 -8.31
N ASN A 93 -8.07 -17.55 -8.00
CA ASN A 93 -8.54 -17.26 -6.65
C ASN A 93 -8.00 -18.26 -5.61
N LYS A 94 -7.79 -19.51 -6.01
CA LYS A 94 -7.19 -20.52 -5.14
C LYS A 94 -5.74 -20.19 -4.78
N ASP A 95 -4.94 -19.72 -5.74
CA ASP A 95 -3.55 -19.31 -5.46
C ASP A 95 -3.51 -18.13 -4.49
N ILE A 96 -4.41 -17.15 -4.66
CA ILE A 96 -4.53 -16.01 -3.75
C ILE A 96 -4.97 -16.49 -2.35
N GLU A 97 -5.93 -17.40 -2.26
CA GLU A 97 -6.36 -17.98 -0.99
C GLU A 97 -5.19 -18.65 -0.24
N GLU A 98 -4.39 -19.46 -0.95
CA GLU A 98 -3.21 -20.10 -0.37
C GLU A 98 -2.15 -19.09 0.09
N HIS A 99 -1.99 -17.99 -0.66
CA HIS A 99 -1.12 -16.90 -0.26
C HIS A 99 -1.62 -16.18 1.00
N LEU A 100 -2.90 -15.84 1.05
CA LEU A 100 -3.51 -15.19 2.21
C LEU A 100 -3.51 -16.08 3.48
N ARG A 101 -3.44 -17.41 3.30
CA ARG A 101 -3.24 -18.37 4.39
C ARG A 101 -1.78 -18.52 4.83
N GLY A 102 -0.83 -17.94 4.09
CA GLY A 102 0.60 -18.09 4.34
C GLY A 102 1.22 -19.40 3.82
N ASN A 103 0.48 -20.21 3.06
CA ASN A 103 0.97 -21.48 2.53
C ASN A 103 1.93 -21.30 1.35
N VAL A 104 1.77 -20.24 0.57
CA VAL A 104 2.63 -19.89 -0.56
C VAL A 104 2.93 -18.40 -0.59
N PHE A 105 4.08 -18.03 -1.15
CA PHE A 105 4.40 -16.63 -1.42
C PHE A 105 4.29 -16.38 -2.92
N LEU A 106 3.46 -15.42 -3.30
CA LEU A 106 3.26 -14.99 -4.67
C LEU A 106 4.07 -13.73 -4.97
N ALA A 107 4.45 -13.58 -6.23
CA ALA A 107 4.93 -12.31 -6.77
C ALA A 107 4.11 -11.95 -8.01
N THR A 108 3.80 -10.68 -8.14
CA THR A 108 3.06 -10.11 -9.26
C THR A 108 3.95 -9.20 -10.08
N TYR A 109 3.55 -8.97 -11.32
CA TYR A 109 4.19 -8.01 -12.20
C TYR A 109 3.51 -6.64 -12.03
N CYS A 110 4.29 -5.62 -11.72
CA CYS A 110 3.79 -4.27 -11.45
C CYS A 110 3.20 -3.58 -12.69
N ILE A 111 3.65 -3.97 -13.88
CA ILE A 111 3.25 -3.37 -15.15
C ILE A 111 2.45 -4.40 -15.94
N ASN A 112 1.29 -4.00 -16.45
CA ASN A 112 0.45 -4.84 -17.27
C ASN A 112 0.80 -4.77 -18.76
N LEU A 113 0.08 -5.51 -19.60
CA LEU A 113 0.31 -5.55 -21.05
C LEU A 113 0.06 -4.22 -21.77
N GLN A 114 -0.69 -3.30 -21.17
CA GLN A 114 -0.96 -1.95 -21.65
C GLN A 114 0.09 -0.93 -21.21
N ASN A 115 1.17 -1.38 -20.56
CA ASN A 115 2.22 -0.53 -19.98
C ASN A 115 1.69 0.48 -18.94
N VAL A 116 0.71 0.07 -18.14
CA VAL A 116 0.20 0.83 -16.99
C VAL A 116 0.38 0.07 -15.68
N SER A 117 0.38 0.79 -14.57
CA SER A 117 0.48 0.24 -13.23
C SER A 117 -0.63 0.77 -12.34
N LYS A 118 -1.09 -0.07 -11.40
CA LYS A 118 -2.07 0.26 -10.35
C LYS A 118 -1.45 0.63 -9.02
N PHE A 119 -0.18 0.38 -8.85
CA PHE A 119 0.55 0.63 -7.61
C PHE A 119 2.01 0.93 -7.87
N ILE A 120 2.64 1.53 -6.87
CA ILE A 120 4.08 1.73 -6.79
C ILE A 120 4.56 1.01 -5.55
N VAL A 121 5.67 0.32 -5.65
CA VAL A 121 6.31 -0.32 -4.50
C VAL A 121 7.78 0.07 -4.43
N PHE A 122 8.20 0.53 -3.26
CA PHE A 122 9.60 0.77 -2.94
C PHE A 122 10.08 -0.35 -2.01
N GLU A 123 11.21 -0.94 -2.32
CA GLU A 123 11.95 -1.76 -1.38
C GLU A 123 13.05 -0.91 -0.75
N ILE A 124 12.97 -0.70 0.55
CA ILE A 124 13.85 0.17 1.31
C ILE A 124 14.37 -0.54 2.55
N LEU A 125 15.48 -0.04 3.10
CA LEU A 125 15.94 -0.46 4.41
C LEU A 125 15.01 0.11 5.50
N ASP A 126 14.89 -0.59 6.63
CA ASP A 126 14.02 -0.14 7.72
C ASP A 126 14.44 1.23 8.28
N GLU A 127 15.73 1.54 8.27
CA GLU A 127 16.28 2.84 8.67
C GLU A 127 15.82 4.01 7.78
N ASP A 128 15.54 3.76 6.49
CA ASP A 128 15.07 4.77 5.54
C ASP A 128 13.55 4.98 5.56
N LYS A 129 12.82 4.09 6.23
CA LYS A 129 11.35 4.13 6.30
C LYS A 129 10.82 5.46 6.77
N TYR A 130 11.40 6.01 7.83
CA TYR A 130 10.95 7.28 8.40
C TYR A 130 11.17 8.46 7.45
N LYS A 131 12.30 8.48 6.76
CA LYS A 131 12.63 9.50 5.75
C LYS A 131 11.66 9.46 4.58
N LEU A 132 11.39 8.28 4.04
CA LEU A 132 10.39 8.11 2.97
C LEU A 132 9.00 8.53 3.45
N GLN A 133 8.60 8.15 4.67
CA GLN A 133 7.30 8.51 5.24
C GLN A 133 7.12 10.03 5.35
N ILE A 134 8.13 10.76 5.81
CA ILE A 134 8.09 12.24 5.87
C ILE A 134 7.92 12.82 4.47
N THR A 135 8.70 12.35 3.50
CA THR A 135 8.64 12.82 2.11
C THR A 135 7.25 12.59 1.52
N LEU A 136 6.71 11.37 1.62
CA LEU A 136 5.38 11.06 1.09
C LEU A 136 4.27 11.85 1.80
N ASN A 137 4.35 12.01 3.11
CA ASN A 137 3.39 12.82 3.87
C ASN A 137 3.43 14.30 3.45
N SER A 138 4.59 14.86 3.16
CA SER A 138 4.70 16.26 2.68
C SER A 138 4.05 16.45 1.31
N LEU A 139 3.97 15.39 0.51
CA LEU A 139 3.27 15.35 -0.77
C LEU A 139 1.80 14.92 -0.65
N ASN A 140 1.30 14.72 0.58
CA ASN A 140 -0.03 14.17 0.87
C ASN A 140 -0.29 12.80 0.21
N ILE A 141 0.76 11.97 0.08
CA ILE A 141 0.70 10.63 -0.48
C ILE A 141 0.69 9.61 0.66
N ARG A 142 -0.32 8.72 0.65
CA ARG A 142 -0.42 7.62 1.61
C ARG A 142 0.34 6.40 1.11
N ALA A 143 1.24 5.88 1.94
CA ALA A 143 1.90 4.59 1.74
C ALA A 143 1.54 3.60 2.84
N TYR A 144 1.56 2.31 2.51
CA TYR A 144 1.37 1.19 3.42
C TYR A 144 2.69 0.41 3.51
N TYR A 145 3.09 0.03 4.71
CA TYR A 145 4.39 -0.55 4.97
C TYR A 145 4.28 -2.01 5.37
N GLU A 146 5.01 -2.87 4.68
CA GLU A 146 5.10 -4.31 4.93
C GLU A 146 6.56 -4.67 5.25
N LEU A 147 6.77 -5.42 6.32
CA LEU A 147 8.11 -5.91 6.68
C LEU A 147 8.52 -7.02 5.70
N ASN A 148 9.72 -6.94 5.16
CA ASN A 148 10.31 -8.03 4.41
C ASN A 148 11.23 -8.89 5.29
N SER A 149 11.61 -10.07 4.80
CA SER A 149 12.40 -11.06 5.57
C SER A 149 13.88 -10.69 5.76
N TYR A 150 14.34 -9.52 5.28
CA TYR A 150 15.75 -9.12 5.25
C TYR A 150 16.01 -7.78 5.96
N ASN A 151 15.27 -7.46 7.01
CA ASN A 151 15.34 -6.17 7.70
C ASN A 151 15.02 -4.98 6.79
N GLY A 152 14.27 -5.22 5.73
CA GLY A 152 13.78 -4.21 4.83
C GLY A 152 12.28 -4.03 4.95
N VAL A 153 11.77 -3.05 4.22
CA VAL A 153 10.37 -2.67 4.20
C VAL A 153 9.93 -2.46 2.75
N PHE A 154 8.79 -3.05 2.39
CA PHE A 154 8.06 -2.64 1.20
C PHE A 154 7.11 -1.50 1.53
N ALA A 155 7.23 -0.39 0.81
CA ALA A 155 6.31 0.74 0.91
C ALA A 155 5.41 0.74 -0.32
N TRP A 156 4.13 0.45 -0.13
CA TRP A 156 3.12 0.33 -1.16
C TRP A 156 2.32 1.62 -1.29
N ILE A 157 2.22 2.16 -2.49
CA ILE A 157 1.34 3.27 -2.86
C ILE A 157 0.33 2.75 -3.87
N PHE A 158 -0.94 2.68 -3.47
CA PHE A 158 -2.02 2.27 -4.36
C PHE A 158 -2.59 3.48 -5.08
N LEU A 159 -2.72 3.36 -6.40
CA LEU A 159 -3.22 4.41 -7.27
C LEU A 159 -4.73 4.28 -7.41
N GLN A 160 -5.44 5.39 -7.47
CA GLN A 160 -6.88 5.41 -7.71
C GLN A 160 -7.18 4.93 -9.14
N ASP A 161 -6.39 5.39 -10.10
CA ASP A 161 -6.48 5.01 -11.51
C ASP A 161 -5.16 4.41 -11.98
N GLU A 162 -5.21 3.62 -13.05
CA GLU A 162 -4.00 3.11 -13.67
C GLU A 162 -3.21 4.24 -14.33
N LEU A 163 -1.91 4.28 -14.06
CA LEU A 163 -1.01 5.27 -14.65
C LEU A 163 0.00 4.62 -15.61
N PRO A 164 0.39 5.33 -16.70
CA PRO A 164 1.46 4.88 -17.57
C PRO A 164 2.74 4.56 -16.78
N SER A 165 3.36 3.43 -17.06
CA SER A 165 4.55 2.95 -16.36
C SER A 165 5.70 3.96 -16.35
N LYS A 166 5.84 4.76 -17.40
CA LYS A 166 6.83 5.85 -17.48
C LYS A 166 6.60 6.92 -16.41
N ILE A 167 5.34 7.27 -16.13
CA ILE A 167 4.99 8.25 -15.09
C ILE A 167 5.33 7.67 -13.73
N VAL A 168 4.93 6.42 -13.47
CA VAL A 168 5.21 5.69 -12.22
C VAL A 168 6.71 5.58 -11.99
N PHE A 169 7.48 5.21 -13.01
CA PHE A 169 8.93 5.10 -12.94
C PHE A 169 9.60 6.45 -12.63
N ASN A 170 9.20 7.51 -13.32
CA ASN A 170 9.75 8.85 -13.07
C ASN A 170 9.46 9.32 -11.64
N PHE A 171 8.26 9.06 -11.12
CA PHE A 171 7.92 9.38 -9.72
C PHE A 171 8.81 8.63 -8.73
N ALA A 172 9.12 7.36 -9.02
CA ALA A 172 9.93 6.54 -8.13
C ALA A 172 11.43 6.93 -8.10
N GLN A 173 11.89 7.80 -9.00
CA GLN A 173 13.26 8.29 -9.06
C GLN A 173 13.51 9.61 -8.28
N PHE A 174 12.44 10.25 -7.79
CA PHE A 174 12.52 11.45 -6.94
C PHE A 174 12.68 11.10 -5.47
#